data_1df0e858c7f38103275c5c9d855dd7ef
#
_entry.id   1df0e858c7f38103275c5c9d855dd7ef
#
_cell.length_a   1.000
_cell.length_b   1.000
_cell.length_c   1.000
_cell.angle_alpha   90.00
_cell.angle_beta   90.00
_cell.angle_gamma   90.00
#
_symmetry.space_group_name_H-M   'P 1'
#
loop_
_entity.id
_entity.type
_entity.pdbx_description
1 polymer ?
#
loop_
_entity_poly.entity_id
_entity_poly.type
_entity_poly.pdbx_seq_one_letter_code
_entity_poly.pdbx_strand_id
1 'polypeptide(L)'
;MKPRIVLLGKREVADLHEASCHILSQIGVVVPDEEIVSLLLSHGAEKKNGRLLLSQSLVEWALARVGKGFRLYGRDGKRSVGFRQGEMVFCSSPGQFAWFENGVRREPQKEDLYQAIHLAHHLPHIDVVGGVAMPSSYPPAKREVYMARELFIRTDKPVFLWFSSPENFRQVFAMSEIVAGNREIAQEEPRLFAFIEPISPLRFSREGLKILKEATSLRLPVMIGPMSQAGSTSPVTLAGTLAQENAEILAGVVITELLYPGTPVCYGGIPHVFDPRTGAISFGSPEQGLLSLAMAEIGAFYGFPVYINVGLTDSCAFDPQNGWEKGVTLILGMLSGASTFGHMGIVGSDQGGSLEQLVLDNELIGFCKRIVRGCEVNEKSMDPAIVEEGIREGSFLALDHTVRFMREKLWMPSCSFRGTFREGEGILLNVRTLMKKIFALPLPLLDKEAVHALDTFLKEGG
;
A
#
# COMPACT_ATOMS: atom_id res chain seq x y z
N MET A 1 -2.15 -14.22 -23.14
CA MET A 1 -0.83 -13.63 -22.82
C MET A 1 -1.02 -12.56 -21.76
N LYS A 2 -0.24 -12.61 -20.68
CA LYS A 2 -0.20 -11.54 -19.64
C LYS A 2 1.17 -10.86 -19.74
N PRO A 3 1.24 -9.55 -19.89
CA PRO A 3 2.52 -8.83 -19.91
C PRO A 3 3.19 -8.91 -18.54
N ARG A 4 4.51 -8.96 -18.53
CA ARG A 4 5.35 -8.95 -17.32
C ARG A 4 6.64 -8.20 -17.61
N ILE A 5 7.13 -7.45 -16.65
CA ILE A 5 8.43 -6.78 -16.71
C ILE A 5 9.34 -7.46 -15.71
N VAL A 6 10.60 -7.65 -16.09
CA VAL A 6 11.67 -8.18 -15.24
C VAL A 6 12.85 -7.21 -15.36
N LEU A 7 13.32 -6.70 -14.24
CA LEU A 7 14.48 -5.82 -14.13
C LEU A 7 15.72 -6.61 -13.68
N LEU A 8 15.55 -7.46 -12.66
CA LEU A 8 16.62 -8.24 -12.06
C LEU A 8 16.51 -9.71 -12.48
N GLY A 9 17.61 -10.30 -12.94
CA GLY A 9 17.71 -11.73 -13.12
C GLY A 9 17.89 -12.45 -11.76
N LYS A 10 17.78 -13.77 -11.80
CA LYS A 10 17.94 -14.60 -10.57
C LYS A 10 19.28 -14.40 -9.87
N ARG A 11 20.34 -14.13 -10.67
CA ARG A 11 21.69 -13.91 -10.15
C ARG A 11 21.78 -12.56 -9.45
N GLU A 12 21.27 -11.50 -10.04
CA GLU A 12 21.29 -10.15 -9.44
C GLU A 12 20.49 -10.11 -8.13
N VAL A 13 19.38 -10.82 -8.04
CA VAL A 13 18.61 -10.95 -6.79
C VAL A 13 19.42 -11.72 -5.73
N ALA A 14 20.12 -12.78 -6.10
CA ALA A 14 20.99 -13.52 -5.18
C ALA A 14 22.18 -12.66 -4.71
N ASP A 15 22.83 -11.94 -5.62
CA ASP A 15 23.94 -11.03 -5.29
C ASP A 15 23.47 -9.91 -4.33
N LEU A 16 22.27 -9.38 -4.51
CA LEU A 16 21.65 -8.41 -3.59
C LEU A 16 21.35 -9.02 -2.21
N HIS A 17 20.87 -10.26 -2.17
CA HIS A 17 20.66 -10.98 -0.91
C HIS A 17 21.99 -11.17 -0.15
N GLU A 18 23.04 -11.62 -0.82
CA GLU A 18 24.37 -11.78 -0.23
C GLU A 18 24.93 -10.45 0.29
N ALA A 19 24.79 -9.36 -0.49
CA ALA A 19 25.18 -8.02 -0.07
C ALA A 19 24.41 -7.57 1.18
N SER A 20 23.10 -7.83 1.26
CA SER A 20 22.27 -7.50 2.43
C SER A 20 22.68 -8.31 3.66
N CYS A 21 22.96 -9.59 3.51
CA CYS A 21 23.49 -10.44 4.59
C CYS A 21 24.88 -9.99 5.04
N HIS A 22 25.73 -9.55 4.11
CA HIS A 22 27.02 -8.96 4.45
C HIS A 22 26.86 -7.66 5.25
N ILE A 23 25.95 -6.77 4.85
CA ILE A 23 25.62 -5.55 5.62
C ILE A 23 25.19 -5.93 7.04
N LEU A 24 24.29 -6.89 7.19
CA LEU A 24 23.79 -7.31 8.51
C LEU A 24 24.87 -7.97 9.37
N SER A 25 25.77 -8.77 8.79
CA SER A 25 26.81 -9.49 9.52
C SER A 25 28.04 -8.64 9.84
N GLN A 26 28.37 -7.61 9.04
CA GLN A 26 29.58 -6.79 9.23
C GLN A 26 29.27 -5.41 9.82
N ILE A 27 28.13 -4.81 9.50
CA ILE A 27 27.72 -3.48 9.95
C ILE A 27 26.64 -3.61 11.04
N GLY A 28 25.63 -4.45 10.80
CA GLY A 28 24.52 -4.71 11.72
C GLY A 28 23.52 -3.57 11.83
N VAL A 29 22.59 -3.72 12.77
CA VAL A 29 21.46 -2.79 12.98
C VAL A 29 21.45 -2.24 14.41
N VAL A 30 20.90 -1.03 14.59
CA VAL A 30 20.63 -0.44 15.91
C VAL A 30 19.22 -0.84 16.34
N VAL A 31 19.14 -1.50 17.50
CA VAL A 31 17.89 -1.99 18.11
C VAL A 31 17.77 -1.40 19.51
N PRO A 32 16.99 -0.33 19.73
CA PRO A 32 16.88 0.36 21.02
C PRO A 32 15.81 -0.25 21.95
N ASP A 33 15.81 -1.58 22.10
CA ASP A 33 14.93 -2.35 22.97
C ASP A 33 15.70 -3.52 23.59
N GLU A 34 15.93 -3.48 24.92
CA GLU A 34 16.79 -4.43 25.61
C GLU A 34 16.23 -5.87 25.61
N GLU A 35 14.93 -6.06 25.56
CA GLU A 35 14.31 -7.38 25.45
C GLU A 35 14.61 -8.00 24.09
N ILE A 36 14.42 -7.23 23.00
CA ILE A 36 14.74 -7.69 21.66
C ILE A 36 16.25 -7.91 21.49
N VAL A 37 17.09 -7.04 22.08
CA VAL A 37 18.54 -7.22 22.09
C VAL A 37 18.90 -8.55 22.76
N SER A 38 18.34 -8.84 23.93
CA SER A 38 18.59 -10.09 24.67
C SER A 38 18.12 -11.31 23.86
N LEU A 39 16.97 -11.19 23.22
CA LEU A 39 16.43 -12.23 22.36
C LEU A 39 17.33 -12.51 21.14
N LEU A 40 17.81 -11.48 20.45
CA LEU A 40 18.73 -11.60 19.33
C LEU A 40 20.06 -12.25 19.75
N LEU A 41 20.65 -11.83 20.88
CA LEU A 41 21.89 -12.40 21.42
C LEU A 41 21.74 -13.87 21.78
N SER A 42 20.61 -14.28 22.36
CA SER A 42 20.34 -15.69 22.69
C SER A 42 20.19 -16.59 21.44
N HIS A 43 19.94 -15.97 20.28
CA HIS A 43 19.86 -16.67 18.98
C HIS A 43 21.09 -16.45 18.08
N GLY A 44 22.23 -16.08 18.69
CA GLY A 44 23.52 -16.04 17.99
C GLY A 44 23.84 -14.73 17.27
N ALA A 45 23.08 -13.65 17.53
CA ALA A 45 23.53 -12.32 17.12
C ALA A 45 24.70 -11.86 18.01
N GLU A 46 25.56 -10.98 17.48
CA GLU A 46 26.67 -10.41 18.20
C GLU A 46 26.47 -8.91 18.42
N LYS A 47 26.87 -8.37 19.60
CA LYS A 47 26.84 -6.93 19.87
C LYS A 47 28.21 -6.34 19.67
N LYS A 48 28.34 -5.40 18.73
CA LYS A 48 29.60 -4.71 18.43
C LYS A 48 29.34 -3.22 18.16
N ASN A 49 30.06 -2.35 18.83
CA ASN A 49 29.96 -0.89 18.66
C ASN A 49 28.51 -0.36 18.75
N GLY A 50 27.68 -0.89 19.64
CA GLY A 50 26.27 -0.49 19.83
C GLY A 50 25.30 -1.01 18.77
N ARG A 51 25.75 -1.86 17.85
CA ARG A 51 24.94 -2.49 16.80
C ARG A 51 24.82 -3.98 17.02
N LEU A 52 23.74 -4.59 16.53
CA LEU A 52 23.52 -6.04 16.51
C LEU A 52 23.91 -6.57 15.14
N LEU A 53 24.91 -7.46 15.11
CA LEU A 53 25.33 -8.18 13.93
C LEU A 53 24.48 -9.44 13.80
N LEU A 54 23.83 -9.63 12.64
CA LEU A 54 22.99 -10.78 12.35
C LEU A 54 23.71 -11.65 11.32
N SER A 55 23.97 -12.90 11.66
CA SER A 55 24.59 -13.85 10.73
C SER A 55 23.64 -14.20 9.57
N GLN A 56 24.18 -14.56 8.41
CA GLN A 56 23.39 -15.03 7.27
C GLN A 56 22.52 -16.24 7.66
N SER A 57 23.06 -17.16 8.45
CA SER A 57 22.31 -18.34 8.93
C SER A 57 21.10 -17.97 9.78
N LEU A 58 21.17 -16.90 10.60
CA LEU A 58 20.04 -16.40 11.37
C LEU A 58 18.98 -15.77 10.47
N VAL A 59 19.40 -15.03 9.44
CA VAL A 59 18.50 -14.46 8.43
C VAL A 59 17.77 -15.57 7.67
N GLU A 60 18.49 -16.54 7.15
CA GLU A 60 17.91 -17.67 6.42
C GLU A 60 16.98 -18.52 7.30
N TRP A 61 17.34 -18.72 8.56
CA TRP A 61 16.51 -19.39 9.56
C TRP A 61 15.17 -18.67 9.75
N ALA A 62 15.17 -17.35 9.86
CA ALA A 62 13.94 -16.54 10.01
C ALA A 62 13.11 -16.56 8.71
N LEU A 63 13.74 -16.37 7.54
CA LEU A 63 13.09 -16.44 6.23
C LEU A 63 12.39 -17.78 5.97
N ALA A 64 12.90 -18.86 6.50
CA ALA A 64 12.32 -20.20 6.33
C ALA A 64 11.06 -20.42 7.21
N ARG A 65 10.87 -19.63 8.27
CA ARG A 65 9.84 -19.86 9.30
C ARG A 65 8.74 -18.82 9.32
N VAL A 66 9.08 -17.54 9.11
CA VAL A 66 8.14 -16.44 9.19
C VAL A 66 6.95 -16.66 8.26
N GLY A 67 5.77 -16.27 8.71
CA GLY A 67 4.54 -16.38 7.92
C GLY A 67 4.59 -15.51 6.66
N LYS A 68 4.12 -16.06 5.54
CA LYS A 68 4.13 -15.40 4.23
C LYS A 68 2.72 -15.33 3.68
N GLY A 69 2.19 -14.14 3.70
CA GLY A 69 0.82 -13.90 3.24
C GLY A 69 -0.22 -14.02 4.35
N PHE A 70 -1.24 -13.19 4.20
CA PHE A 70 -2.37 -13.09 5.12
C PHE A 70 -3.61 -12.61 4.38
N ARG A 71 -4.69 -12.49 5.11
CA ARG A 71 -5.94 -11.90 4.64
C ARG A 71 -6.36 -10.81 5.61
N LEU A 72 -6.80 -9.67 5.09
CA LEU A 72 -7.49 -8.66 5.87
C LEU A 72 -8.99 -8.76 5.63
N TYR A 73 -9.75 -8.55 6.66
CA TYR A 73 -11.20 -8.61 6.65
C TYR A 73 -11.82 -7.23 6.85
N GLY A 74 -12.91 -7.00 6.19
CA GLY A 74 -13.75 -5.87 6.47
C GLY A 74 -14.41 -6.00 7.85
N ARG A 75 -15.00 -4.92 8.33
CA ARG A 75 -15.50 -4.85 9.69
C ARG A 75 -16.52 -5.97 10.04
N ASP A 76 -17.33 -6.40 9.08
CA ASP A 76 -18.36 -7.42 9.26
C ASP A 76 -17.91 -8.86 8.86
N GLY A 77 -16.63 -9.04 8.54
CA GLY A 77 -16.06 -10.31 8.11
C GLY A 77 -16.45 -10.77 6.69
N LYS A 78 -17.44 -10.13 6.05
CA LYS A 78 -17.95 -10.54 4.73
C LYS A 78 -17.01 -10.20 3.58
N ARG A 79 -16.42 -9.00 3.63
CA ARG A 79 -15.40 -8.59 2.67
C ARG A 79 -14.03 -9.00 3.16
N SER A 80 -13.17 -9.45 2.27
CA SER A 80 -11.79 -9.73 2.61
C SER A 80 -10.88 -9.58 1.40
N VAL A 81 -9.63 -9.21 1.64
CA VAL A 81 -8.59 -9.08 0.62
C VAL A 81 -7.36 -9.89 1.02
N GLY A 82 -6.77 -10.58 0.06
CA GLY A 82 -5.57 -11.39 0.28
C GLY A 82 -4.30 -10.60 0.02
N PHE A 83 -3.37 -10.66 0.95
CA PHE A 83 -2.01 -10.18 0.77
C PHE A 83 -1.15 -11.40 0.43
N ARG A 84 -1.02 -11.70 -0.86
CA ARG A 84 -0.32 -12.87 -1.40
C ARG A 84 0.32 -12.53 -2.74
N GLN A 85 1.33 -13.29 -3.11
CA GLN A 85 1.87 -13.21 -4.47
C GLN A 85 0.79 -13.48 -5.51
N GLY A 86 0.74 -12.64 -6.55
CA GLY A 86 -0.22 -12.75 -7.64
C GLY A 86 -1.58 -12.08 -7.40
N GLU A 87 -1.85 -11.61 -6.18
CA GLU A 87 -2.97 -10.71 -5.89
C GLU A 87 -2.54 -9.25 -6.05
N MET A 88 -3.49 -8.33 -6.25
CA MET A 88 -3.24 -6.90 -6.36
C MET A 88 -4.21 -6.16 -5.47
N VAL A 89 -3.69 -5.59 -4.39
CA VAL A 89 -4.44 -4.84 -3.37
C VAL A 89 -4.05 -3.38 -3.43
N PHE A 90 -5.02 -2.49 -3.57
CA PHE A 90 -4.81 -1.04 -3.61
C PHE A 90 -5.34 -0.39 -2.34
N CYS A 91 -4.47 0.36 -1.67
CA CYS A 91 -4.78 1.04 -0.42
C CYS A 91 -4.87 2.56 -0.67
N SER A 92 -5.94 3.21 -0.23
CA SER A 92 -5.89 4.67 -0.11
C SER A 92 -4.93 5.09 1.00
N SER A 93 -4.41 6.31 0.92
CA SER A 93 -3.45 6.83 1.91
C SER A 93 -4.01 6.72 3.33
N PRO A 94 -3.21 6.29 4.32
CA PRO A 94 -3.65 6.22 5.71
C PRO A 94 -3.97 7.59 6.33
N GLY A 95 -3.40 8.69 5.77
CA GLY A 95 -3.72 10.05 6.17
C GLY A 95 -2.60 11.03 5.85
N GLN A 96 -2.98 12.24 5.41
CA GLN A 96 -2.07 13.31 5.04
C GLN A 96 -2.31 14.55 5.90
N PHE A 97 -1.23 15.26 6.22
CA PHE A 97 -1.26 16.47 7.05
C PHE A 97 -1.62 17.75 6.28
N ALA A 98 -1.70 17.69 4.94
CA ALA A 98 -2.20 18.76 4.12
C ALA A 98 -3.24 18.26 3.12
N TRP A 99 -4.02 19.19 2.58
CA TRP A 99 -5.09 18.95 1.65
C TRP A 99 -4.99 19.86 0.44
N PHE A 100 -5.14 19.27 -0.75
CA PHE A 100 -5.11 20.01 -2.00
C PHE A 100 -6.51 20.01 -2.63
N GLU A 101 -7.06 21.19 -2.81
CA GLU A 101 -8.35 21.40 -3.41
C GLU A 101 -8.32 22.64 -4.32
N ASN A 102 -8.76 22.52 -5.57
CA ASN A 102 -8.77 23.59 -6.55
C ASN A 102 -7.41 24.32 -6.70
N GLY A 103 -6.30 23.59 -6.59
CA GLY A 103 -4.94 24.16 -6.67
C GLY A 103 -4.47 24.89 -5.40
N VAL A 104 -5.23 24.84 -4.31
CA VAL A 104 -4.90 25.46 -3.04
C VAL A 104 -4.54 24.41 -2.01
N ARG A 105 -3.41 24.61 -1.30
CA ARG A 105 -3.01 23.80 -0.15
C ARG A 105 -3.59 24.36 1.13
N ARG A 106 -4.23 23.54 1.92
CA ARG A 106 -4.82 23.89 3.23
C ARG A 106 -4.68 22.75 4.24
N GLU A 107 -5.03 23.00 5.48
CA GLU A 107 -5.16 21.95 6.48
C GLU A 107 -6.40 21.08 6.22
N PRO A 108 -6.27 19.75 6.42
CA PRO A 108 -7.40 18.84 6.27
C PRO A 108 -8.41 18.99 7.41
N GLN A 109 -9.69 18.94 7.07
CA GLN A 109 -10.81 19.00 7.99
C GLN A 109 -11.44 17.61 8.17
N LYS A 110 -12.32 17.46 9.18
CA LYS A 110 -13.08 16.22 9.40
C LYS A 110 -13.93 15.83 8.19
N GLU A 111 -14.49 16.83 7.52
CA GLU A 111 -15.31 16.61 6.33
C GLU A 111 -14.49 15.99 5.19
N ASP A 112 -13.23 16.42 5.01
CA ASP A 112 -12.32 15.81 4.01
C ASP A 112 -12.10 14.32 4.29
N LEU A 113 -11.89 13.95 5.57
CA LEU A 113 -11.81 12.56 6.00
C LEU A 113 -13.09 11.78 5.68
N TYR A 114 -14.26 12.34 6.01
CA TYR A 114 -15.53 11.67 5.78
C TYR A 114 -15.80 11.46 4.29
N GLN A 115 -15.54 12.46 3.49
CA GLN A 115 -15.68 12.40 2.03
C GLN A 115 -14.67 11.44 1.41
N ALA A 116 -13.42 11.43 1.88
CA ALA A 116 -12.39 10.50 1.40
C ALA A 116 -12.77 9.04 1.70
N ILE A 117 -13.25 8.74 2.91
CA ILE A 117 -13.74 7.40 3.26
C ILE A 117 -14.95 7.03 2.38
N HIS A 118 -15.87 7.96 2.16
CA HIS A 118 -17.04 7.73 1.32
C HIS A 118 -16.65 7.37 -0.12
N LEU A 119 -15.74 8.14 -0.72
CA LEU A 119 -15.22 7.83 -2.05
C LEU A 119 -14.49 6.49 -2.07
N ALA A 120 -13.53 6.27 -1.17
CA ALA A 120 -12.73 5.05 -1.12
C ALA A 120 -13.59 3.80 -0.93
N HIS A 121 -14.69 3.90 -0.15
CA HIS A 121 -15.64 2.80 0.01
C HIS A 121 -16.30 2.41 -1.32
N HIS A 122 -16.78 3.38 -2.10
CA HIS A 122 -17.51 3.12 -3.34
C HIS A 122 -16.62 2.95 -4.58
N LEU A 123 -15.37 3.39 -4.53
CA LEU A 123 -14.43 3.21 -5.64
C LEU A 123 -14.04 1.74 -5.80
N PRO A 124 -14.26 1.13 -7.00
CA PRO A 124 -14.17 -0.32 -7.17
C PRO A 124 -12.72 -0.86 -7.14
N HIS A 125 -11.72 0.00 -7.26
CA HIS A 125 -10.32 -0.39 -7.28
C HIS A 125 -9.56 0.01 -6.02
N ILE A 126 -10.23 0.54 -5.01
CA ILE A 126 -9.67 0.75 -3.67
C ILE A 126 -10.13 -0.42 -2.79
N ASP A 127 -9.21 -1.26 -2.38
CA ASP A 127 -9.50 -2.51 -1.67
C ASP A 127 -9.40 -2.34 -0.15
N VAL A 128 -8.44 -1.53 0.33
CA VAL A 128 -8.21 -1.19 1.74
C VAL A 128 -8.31 0.32 1.91
N VAL A 129 -9.09 0.76 2.89
CA VAL A 129 -9.43 2.18 3.06
C VAL A 129 -8.59 2.82 4.16
N GLY A 130 -7.76 3.79 3.77
CA GLY A 130 -7.19 4.79 4.66
C GLY A 130 -7.96 6.11 4.57
N GLY A 131 -7.70 7.01 5.51
CA GLY A 131 -8.45 8.26 5.63
C GLY A 131 -8.13 9.32 4.59
N VAL A 132 -7.00 9.21 3.88
CA VAL A 132 -6.41 10.20 2.96
C VAL A 132 -6.14 11.56 3.62
N ALA A 133 -7.06 12.05 4.47
CA ALA A 133 -6.93 13.26 5.27
C ALA A 133 -6.69 12.92 6.74
N MET A 134 -5.79 13.66 7.40
CA MET A 134 -5.57 13.59 8.84
C MET A 134 -5.99 14.93 9.46
N PRO A 135 -7.23 15.05 9.95
CA PRO A 135 -7.78 16.32 10.41
C PRO A 135 -6.95 16.98 11.51
N SER A 136 -6.60 18.26 11.33
CA SER A 136 -5.83 19.04 12.31
C SER A 136 -6.60 19.29 13.61
N SER A 137 -7.93 19.22 13.58
CA SER A 137 -8.80 19.36 14.76
C SER A 137 -8.81 18.16 15.70
N TYR A 138 -8.26 17.01 15.28
CA TYR A 138 -8.06 15.89 16.22
C TYR A 138 -6.81 16.11 17.09
N PRO A 139 -6.85 15.71 18.37
CA PRO A 139 -5.69 15.81 19.25
C PRO A 139 -4.47 15.11 18.62
N PRO A 140 -3.31 15.78 18.50
CA PRO A 140 -2.14 15.22 17.81
C PRO A 140 -1.72 13.84 18.29
N ALA A 141 -1.80 13.60 19.59
CA ALA A 141 -1.39 12.32 20.21
C ALA A 141 -2.37 11.16 19.97
N LYS A 142 -3.59 11.43 19.46
CA LYS A 142 -4.64 10.41 19.27
C LYS A 142 -5.32 10.50 17.89
N ARG A 143 -4.72 11.18 16.93
CA ARG A 143 -5.34 11.39 15.59
C ARG A 143 -5.76 10.09 14.93
N GLU A 144 -4.87 9.11 14.89
CA GLU A 144 -5.14 7.81 14.27
C GLU A 144 -6.25 7.03 14.99
N VAL A 145 -6.43 7.23 16.30
CA VAL A 145 -7.50 6.60 17.08
C VAL A 145 -8.87 7.18 16.67
N TYR A 146 -8.97 8.51 16.53
CA TYR A 146 -10.19 9.14 16.03
C TYR A 146 -10.46 8.80 14.57
N MET A 147 -9.43 8.69 13.74
CA MET A 147 -9.56 8.27 12.35
C MET A 147 -10.04 6.82 12.24
N ALA A 148 -9.52 5.92 13.08
CA ALA A 148 -9.95 4.52 13.14
C ALA A 148 -11.45 4.40 13.44
N ARG A 149 -11.94 5.20 14.40
CA ARG A 149 -13.38 5.26 14.69
C ARG A 149 -14.19 5.58 13.43
N GLU A 150 -13.81 6.63 12.70
CA GLU A 150 -14.54 7.04 11.49
C GLU A 150 -14.46 5.99 10.37
N LEU A 151 -13.31 5.35 10.22
CA LEU A 151 -13.13 4.25 9.30
C LEU A 151 -14.06 3.08 9.64
N PHE A 152 -14.05 2.61 10.87
CA PHE A 152 -14.93 1.50 11.29
C PHE A 152 -16.42 1.83 11.19
N ILE A 153 -16.82 3.10 11.39
CA ILE A 153 -18.22 3.50 11.25
C ILE A 153 -18.64 3.56 9.78
N ARG A 154 -17.79 4.06 8.87
CA ARG A 154 -18.19 4.49 7.53
C ARG A 154 -17.87 3.52 6.40
N THR A 155 -17.02 2.53 6.62
CA THR A 155 -16.71 1.53 5.60
C THR A 155 -16.80 0.11 6.14
N ASP A 156 -17.17 -0.84 5.28
CA ASP A 156 -17.11 -2.28 5.53
C ASP A 156 -15.88 -2.94 4.86
N LYS A 157 -14.98 -2.14 4.27
CA LYS A 157 -13.68 -2.61 3.76
C LYS A 157 -12.66 -2.70 4.90
N PRO A 158 -11.56 -3.49 4.74
CA PRO A 158 -10.41 -3.44 5.65
C PRO A 158 -9.82 -2.03 5.72
N VAL A 159 -9.14 -1.70 6.81
CA VAL A 159 -8.64 -0.35 7.05
C VAL A 159 -7.11 -0.28 7.08
N PHE A 160 -6.58 0.87 6.69
CA PHE A 160 -5.15 1.17 6.72
C PHE A 160 -4.89 2.43 7.54
N LEU A 161 -4.02 2.29 8.55
CA LEU A 161 -3.63 3.35 9.46
C LEU A 161 -2.13 3.26 9.75
N TRP A 162 -1.50 4.41 9.98
CA TRP A 162 -0.22 4.51 10.65
C TRP A 162 -0.42 4.66 12.14
N PHE A 163 0.56 4.24 12.94
CA PHE A 163 0.51 4.34 14.38
C PHE A 163 1.72 5.08 14.92
N SER A 164 1.49 6.13 15.68
CA SER A 164 2.52 6.94 16.30
C SER A 164 3.01 6.36 17.64
N SER A 165 2.19 5.51 18.27
CA SER A 165 2.50 4.92 19.56
C SER A 165 1.87 3.52 19.74
N PRO A 166 2.45 2.67 20.61
CA PRO A 166 1.86 1.37 20.96
C PRO A 166 0.51 1.50 21.67
N GLU A 167 0.29 2.59 22.41
CA GLU A 167 -0.98 2.89 23.05
C GLU A 167 -2.09 3.08 22.03
N ASN A 168 -1.84 3.89 20.99
CA ASN A 168 -2.81 4.12 19.93
C ASN A 168 -3.07 2.83 19.13
N PHE A 169 -2.04 2.01 18.90
CA PHE A 169 -2.22 0.70 18.27
C PHE A 169 -3.15 -0.20 19.09
N ARG A 170 -2.93 -0.31 20.41
CA ARG A 170 -3.80 -1.08 21.32
C ARG A 170 -5.23 -0.57 21.33
N GLN A 171 -5.43 0.76 21.37
CA GLN A 171 -6.76 1.36 21.34
C GLN A 171 -7.51 1.06 20.02
N VAL A 172 -6.82 1.15 18.89
CA VAL A 172 -7.44 0.82 17.60
C VAL A 172 -7.71 -0.68 17.48
N PHE A 173 -6.84 -1.53 18.02
CA PHE A 173 -7.13 -2.98 18.08
C PHE A 173 -8.34 -3.26 18.97
N ALA A 174 -8.46 -2.64 20.16
CA ALA A 174 -9.63 -2.78 21.02
C ALA A 174 -10.92 -2.30 20.34
N MET A 175 -10.87 -1.23 19.54
CA MET A 175 -12.00 -0.85 18.68
C MET A 175 -12.33 -1.95 17.65
N SER A 176 -11.32 -2.63 17.10
CA SER A 176 -11.55 -3.74 16.18
C SER A 176 -12.20 -4.94 16.87
N GLU A 177 -11.92 -5.17 18.16
CA GLU A 177 -12.60 -6.18 18.99
C GLU A 177 -14.08 -5.85 19.17
N ILE A 178 -14.40 -4.56 19.46
CA ILE A 178 -15.80 -4.10 19.57
C ILE A 178 -16.55 -4.35 18.25
N VAL A 179 -15.93 -3.98 17.12
CA VAL A 179 -16.55 -4.12 15.80
C VAL A 179 -16.64 -5.57 15.35
N ALA A 180 -15.68 -6.42 15.77
CA ALA A 180 -15.69 -7.86 15.49
C ALA A 180 -16.66 -8.64 16.36
N GLY A 181 -17.06 -8.07 17.49
CA GLY A 181 -17.88 -8.71 18.53
C GLY A 181 -17.07 -9.39 19.65
N ASN A 182 -15.84 -9.82 19.37
CA ASN A 182 -14.93 -10.35 20.38
C ASN A 182 -13.46 -10.33 19.90
N ARG A 183 -12.54 -10.63 20.83
CA ARG A 183 -11.10 -10.63 20.62
C ARG A 183 -10.62 -11.74 19.67
N GLU A 184 -11.17 -12.94 19.81
CA GLU A 184 -10.76 -14.10 19.01
C GLU A 184 -11.04 -13.85 17.53
N ILE A 185 -12.23 -13.37 17.19
CA ILE A 185 -12.58 -12.99 15.81
C ILE A 185 -11.68 -11.82 15.31
N ALA A 186 -11.36 -10.84 16.16
CA ALA A 186 -10.49 -9.75 15.76
C ALA A 186 -9.06 -10.20 15.45
N GLN A 187 -8.58 -11.28 16.08
CA GLN A 187 -7.27 -11.89 15.82
C GLN A 187 -7.28 -12.82 14.59
N GLU A 188 -8.29 -13.67 14.46
CA GLU A 188 -8.41 -14.64 13.36
C GLU A 188 -8.79 -13.97 12.03
N GLU A 189 -9.57 -12.90 12.10
CA GLU A 189 -10.01 -12.08 10.99
C GLU A 189 -9.50 -10.65 11.15
N PRO A 190 -8.20 -10.38 11.00
CA PRO A 190 -7.65 -9.04 11.23
C PRO A 190 -8.24 -8.01 10.28
N ARG A 191 -8.65 -6.85 10.81
CA ARG A 191 -9.21 -5.72 10.05
C ARG A 191 -8.13 -4.72 9.64
N LEU A 192 -6.95 -4.85 10.25
CA LEU A 192 -5.81 -3.98 10.07
C LEU A 192 -4.49 -4.76 10.20
N PHE A 193 -3.40 -4.16 9.82
CA PHE A 193 -2.03 -4.65 10.02
C PHE A 193 -1.17 -3.55 10.65
N ALA A 194 -0.05 -3.93 11.26
CA ALA A 194 0.92 -2.97 11.74
C ALA A 194 1.97 -2.68 10.66
N PHE A 195 2.10 -1.41 10.27
CA PHE A 195 3.19 -0.94 9.42
C PHE A 195 4.36 -0.52 10.31
N ILE A 196 5.49 -1.19 10.16
CA ILE A 196 6.72 -0.93 10.91
C ILE A 196 7.75 -0.33 9.95
N GLU A 197 8.15 0.88 10.23
CA GLU A 197 9.10 1.62 9.42
C GLU A 197 10.46 1.72 10.15
N PRO A 198 11.47 0.91 9.73
CA PRO A 198 12.85 1.12 10.15
C PRO A 198 13.34 2.52 9.74
N ILE A 199 14.20 3.11 10.54
CA ILE A 199 14.81 4.40 10.25
C ILE A 199 16.14 4.16 9.52
N SER A 200 16.18 4.47 8.24
CA SER A 200 17.43 4.37 7.45
C SER A 200 18.45 5.44 7.89
N PRO A 201 19.75 5.08 8.03
CA PRO A 201 20.32 3.78 7.73
C PRO A 201 20.35 2.81 8.94
N LEU A 202 19.83 1.60 8.73
CA LEU A 202 20.02 0.42 9.57
C LEU A 202 19.70 0.64 11.07
N ARG A 203 18.51 1.19 11.36
CA ARG A 203 18.03 1.47 12.72
C ARG A 203 16.54 1.19 12.86
N PHE A 204 16.12 0.74 14.01
CA PHE A 204 14.72 0.73 14.41
C PHE A 204 14.43 1.89 15.39
N SER A 205 13.20 2.42 15.35
CA SER A 205 12.70 3.32 16.36
C SER A 205 12.25 2.52 17.60
N ARG A 206 12.36 3.14 18.78
CA ARG A 206 11.85 2.52 20.03
C ARG A 206 10.33 2.29 19.95
N GLU A 207 9.61 3.26 19.42
CA GLU A 207 8.14 3.16 19.32
C GLU A 207 7.72 2.12 18.26
N GLY A 208 8.40 2.07 17.09
CA GLY A 208 8.15 1.04 16.09
C GLY A 208 8.36 -0.38 16.61
N LEU A 209 9.41 -0.61 17.41
CA LEU A 209 9.64 -1.91 18.06
C LEU A 209 8.57 -2.27 19.09
N LYS A 210 8.09 -1.30 19.86
CA LYS A 210 6.97 -1.53 20.80
C LYS A 210 5.68 -1.87 20.05
N ILE A 211 5.37 -1.17 18.93
CA ILE A 211 4.22 -1.50 18.09
C ILE A 211 4.39 -2.90 17.50
N LEU A 212 5.60 -3.26 17.05
CA LEU A 212 5.89 -4.62 16.54
C LEU A 212 5.63 -5.70 17.60
N LYS A 213 6.08 -5.48 18.85
CA LYS A 213 5.81 -6.39 19.98
C LYS A 213 4.30 -6.55 20.23
N GLU A 214 3.56 -5.45 20.25
CA GLU A 214 2.10 -5.49 20.44
C GLU A 214 1.43 -6.27 19.29
N ALA A 215 1.73 -5.93 18.04
CA ALA A 215 1.13 -6.57 16.88
C ALA A 215 1.40 -8.08 16.84
N THR A 216 2.66 -8.49 17.08
CA THR A 216 3.04 -9.91 17.09
C THR A 216 2.40 -10.67 18.25
N SER A 217 2.29 -10.07 19.45
CA SER A 217 1.62 -10.67 20.60
C SER A 217 0.12 -10.90 20.36
N LEU A 218 -0.50 -10.05 19.52
CA LEU A 218 -1.89 -10.15 19.10
C LEU A 218 -2.07 -11.03 17.85
N ARG A 219 -0.98 -11.62 17.33
CA ARG A 219 -0.96 -12.43 16.10
C ARG A 219 -1.44 -11.67 14.85
N LEU A 220 -1.32 -10.36 14.86
CA LEU A 220 -1.68 -9.54 13.71
C LEU A 220 -0.58 -9.54 12.66
N PRO A 221 -0.94 -9.43 11.37
CA PRO A 221 0.05 -9.31 10.33
C PRO A 221 0.83 -8.01 10.44
N VAL A 222 2.11 -8.05 10.06
CA VAL A 222 2.99 -6.89 10.07
C VAL A 222 3.55 -6.63 8.67
N MET A 223 3.84 -5.37 8.40
CA MET A 223 4.55 -4.94 7.20
C MET A 223 5.84 -4.25 7.65
N ILE A 224 6.97 -4.70 7.13
CA ILE A 224 8.27 -4.07 7.39
C ILE A 224 8.65 -3.27 6.14
N GLY A 225 8.64 -1.94 6.26
CA GLY A 225 8.80 -1.06 5.10
C GLY A 225 9.67 0.15 5.40
N PRO A 226 11.00 0.03 5.34
CA PRO A 226 11.89 1.19 5.40
C PRO A 226 11.69 2.10 4.20
N MET A 227 12.01 3.40 4.36
CA MET A 227 11.97 4.41 3.32
C MET A 227 13.37 5.03 3.17
N SER A 228 14.30 4.23 2.65
CA SER A 228 15.65 4.72 2.38
C SER A 228 15.66 5.68 1.19
N GLN A 229 16.53 6.69 1.25
CA GLN A 229 16.64 7.74 0.24
C GLN A 229 18.01 7.66 -0.42
N ALA A 230 18.04 7.21 -1.68
CA ALA A 230 19.28 7.17 -2.47
C ALA A 230 19.95 8.53 -2.53
N GLY A 231 21.19 8.61 -2.05
CA GLY A 231 21.96 9.84 -1.97
C GLY A 231 21.84 10.62 -0.66
N SER A 232 20.98 10.19 0.28
CA SER A 232 20.82 10.81 1.60
C SER A 232 20.96 9.78 2.74
N THR A 233 20.00 8.89 2.90
CA THR A 233 20.00 7.87 3.97
C THR A 233 20.42 6.49 3.48
N SER A 234 20.77 6.38 2.20
CA SER A 234 21.36 5.18 1.57
C SER A 234 22.36 5.60 0.48
N PRO A 235 23.19 4.66 -0.03
CA PRO A 235 24.08 4.94 -1.15
C PRO A 235 23.33 5.52 -2.36
N VAL A 236 23.94 6.41 -3.13
CA VAL A 236 23.32 6.99 -4.34
C VAL A 236 23.13 5.98 -5.48
N THR A 237 23.90 4.90 -5.47
CA THR A 237 23.71 3.81 -6.44
C THR A 237 22.47 3.01 -6.10
N LEU A 238 21.59 2.77 -7.09
CA LEU A 238 20.33 2.07 -6.86
C LEU A 238 20.55 0.67 -6.25
N ALA A 239 21.55 -0.07 -6.72
CA ALA A 239 21.90 -1.38 -6.16
C ALA A 239 22.34 -1.29 -4.68
N GLY A 240 23.10 -0.25 -4.31
CA GLY A 240 23.48 -0.01 -2.92
C GLY A 240 22.29 0.32 -2.03
N THR A 241 21.35 1.14 -2.54
CA THR A 241 20.09 1.43 -1.86
C THR A 241 19.26 0.15 -1.67
N LEU A 242 19.11 -0.67 -2.72
CA LEU A 242 18.38 -1.93 -2.66
C LEU A 242 18.99 -2.91 -1.64
N ALA A 243 20.30 -3.04 -1.60
CA ALA A 243 20.97 -3.91 -0.65
C ALA A 243 20.78 -3.46 0.81
N GLN A 244 20.84 -2.14 1.08
CA GLN A 244 20.58 -1.60 2.42
C GLN A 244 19.11 -1.74 2.81
N GLU A 245 18.19 -1.35 1.93
CA GLU A 245 16.74 -1.46 2.14
C GLU A 245 16.35 -2.90 2.47
N ASN A 246 16.82 -3.84 1.66
CA ASN A 246 16.60 -5.26 1.90
C ASN A 246 17.20 -5.73 3.25
N ALA A 247 18.38 -5.25 3.63
CA ALA A 247 18.98 -5.57 4.92
C ALA A 247 18.12 -5.09 6.10
N GLU A 248 17.53 -3.89 6.00
CA GLU A 248 16.62 -3.34 7.01
C GLU A 248 15.34 -4.17 7.14
N ILE A 249 14.77 -4.62 6.02
CA ILE A 249 13.60 -5.50 6.01
C ILE A 249 13.95 -6.86 6.60
N LEU A 250 15.06 -7.47 6.19
CA LEU A 250 15.50 -8.77 6.69
C LEU A 250 15.76 -8.75 8.21
N ALA A 251 16.32 -7.66 8.73
CA ALA A 251 16.45 -7.48 10.18
C ALA A 251 15.09 -7.45 10.88
N GLY A 252 14.12 -6.75 10.31
CA GLY A 252 12.73 -6.72 10.81
C GLY A 252 12.07 -8.11 10.76
N VAL A 253 12.33 -8.89 9.72
CA VAL A 253 11.86 -10.29 9.59
C VAL A 253 12.44 -11.16 10.70
N VAL A 254 13.75 -11.06 10.97
CA VAL A 254 14.41 -11.79 12.07
C VAL A 254 13.76 -11.42 13.41
N ILE A 255 13.62 -10.14 13.70
CA ILE A 255 13.01 -9.68 14.96
C ILE A 255 11.56 -10.20 15.08
N THR A 256 10.78 -10.12 14.02
CA THR A 256 9.39 -10.57 14.00
C THR A 256 9.28 -12.07 14.30
N GLU A 257 10.09 -12.91 13.64
CA GLU A 257 10.07 -14.36 13.85
C GLU A 257 10.52 -14.75 15.27
N LEU A 258 11.47 -14.01 15.84
CA LEU A 258 11.93 -14.25 17.21
C LEU A 258 10.90 -13.80 18.25
N LEU A 259 10.17 -12.72 18.02
CA LEU A 259 9.12 -12.23 18.93
C LEU A 259 7.93 -13.18 18.97
N TYR A 260 7.46 -13.61 17.81
CA TYR A 260 6.35 -14.55 17.69
C TYR A 260 6.48 -15.38 16.40
N PRO A 261 6.87 -16.65 16.53
CA PRO A 261 7.09 -17.53 15.39
C PRO A 261 5.87 -17.67 14.46
N GLY A 262 6.13 -17.57 13.15
CA GLY A 262 5.11 -17.71 12.13
C GLY A 262 4.20 -16.49 11.92
N THR A 263 4.49 -15.35 12.55
CA THR A 263 3.76 -14.09 12.30
C THR A 263 3.78 -13.76 10.80
N PRO A 264 2.62 -13.48 10.18
CA PRO A 264 2.57 -13.11 8.77
C PRO A 264 3.25 -11.76 8.49
N VAL A 265 4.19 -11.76 7.56
CA VAL A 265 4.92 -10.55 7.15
C VAL A 265 4.60 -10.19 5.69
N CYS A 266 4.36 -8.90 5.44
CA CYS A 266 4.42 -8.28 4.13
C CYS A 266 5.78 -7.58 3.99
N TYR A 267 6.47 -7.86 2.89
CA TYR A 267 7.74 -7.22 2.54
C TYR A 267 7.45 -5.85 1.96
N GLY A 268 7.70 -4.80 2.74
CA GLY A 268 7.44 -3.42 2.36
C GLY A 268 8.71 -2.73 1.89
N GLY A 269 8.91 -2.64 0.59
CA GLY A 269 10.05 -1.91 0.02
C GLY A 269 9.59 -0.59 -0.57
N ILE A 270 9.94 0.52 0.08
CA ILE A 270 9.56 1.87 -0.36
C ILE A 270 10.75 2.83 -0.49
N PRO A 271 11.87 2.38 -1.10
CA PRO A 271 13.02 3.25 -1.30
C PRO A 271 12.69 4.37 -2.28
N HIS A 272 13.24 5.55 -2.03
CA HIS A 272 13.06 6.76 -2.81
C HIS A 272 14.41 7.38 -3.21
N VAL A 273 14.35 8.54 -3.86
CA VAL A 273 15.51 9.30 -4.28
C VAL A 273 15.50 10.68 -3.64
N PHE A 274 16.65 11.11 -3.17
CA PHE A 274 16.86 12.47 -2.69
C PHE A 274 17.27 13.39 -3.86
N ASP A 275 16.56 14.49 -4.08
CA ASP A 275 16.95 15.50 -5.05
C ASP A 275 17.85 16.54 -4.36
N PRO A 276 19.17 16.56 -4.65
CA PRO A 276 20.10 17.48 -4.01
C PRO A 276 19.88 18.95 -4.40
N ARG A 277 19.13 19.24 -5.46
CA ARG A 277 18.84 20.63 -5.91
C ARG A 277 17.77 21.28 -5.05
N THR A 278 16.81 20.49 -4.58
CA THR A 278 15.66 20.97 -3.80
C THR A 278 15.73 20.60 -2.33
N GLY A 279 16.56 19.61 -1.98
CA GLY A 279 16.61 19.03 -0.64
C GLY A 279 15.39 18.13 -0.32
N ALA A 280 14.57 17.81 -1.32
CA ALA A 280 13.36 17.05 -1.17
C ALA A 280 13.54 15.58 -1.55
N ILE A 281 12.67 14.73 -1.00
CA ILE A 281 12.47 13.37 -1.47
C ILE A 281 11.58 13.42 -2.72
N SER A 282 11.91 12.61 -3.74
CA SER A 282 11.09 12.48 -4.94
C SER A 282 10.22 11.23 -4.87
N PHE A 283 8.94 11.39 -5.14
CA PHE A 283 7.94 10.32 -5.21
C PHE A 283 7.53 9.97 -6.64
N GLY A 284 7.87 10.82 -7.61
CA GLY A 284 7.53 10.67 -9.03
C GLY A 284 8.73 10.36 -9.93
N SER A 285 9.95 10.19 -9.38
CA SER A 285 11.14 9.99 -10.20
C SER A 285 11.16 8.63 -10.92
N PRO A 286 11.83 8.54 -12.09
CA PRO A 286 11.99 7.25 -12.78
C PRO A 286 12.79 6.23 -11.96
N GLU A 287 13.75 6.68 -11.16
CA GLU A 287 14.54 5.82 -10.28
C GLU A 287 13.68 5.20 -9.19
N GLN A 288 12.71 5.92 -8.64
CA GLN A 288 11.76 5.39 -7.67
C GLN A 288 10.93 4.25 -8.29
N GLY A 289 10.51 4.40 -9.55
CA GLY A 289 9.85 3.34 -10.30
C GLY A 289 10.73 2.10 -10.47
N LEU A 290 12.02 2.26 -10.79
CA LEU A 290 13.00 1.17 -10.90
C LEU A 290 13.26 0.50 -9.55
N LEU A 291 13.44 1.27 -8.48
CA LEU A 291 13.63 0.76 -7.14
C LEU A 291 12.43 -0.08 -6.68
N SER A 292 11.21 0.43 -6.89
CA SER A 292 9.97 -0.29 -6.55
C SER A 292 9.82 -1.61 -7.32
N LEU A 293 10.19 -1.61 -8.61
CA LEU A 293 10.18 -2.81 -9.45
C LEU A 293 11.16 -3.86 -8.91
N ALA A 294 12.39 -3.44 -8.58
CA ALA A 294 13.41 -4.32 -8.01
C ALA A 294 12.97 -4.87 -6.64
N MET A 295 12.39 -4.04 -5.76
CA MET A 295 11.89 -4.48 -4.45
C MET A 295 10.78 -5.53 -4.59
N ALA A 296 9.91 -5.39 -5.61
CA ALA A 296 8.90 -6.40 -5.91
C ALA A 296 9.54 -7.75 -6.26
N GLU A 297 10.61 -7.76 -7.05
CA GLU A 297 11.32 -8.97 -7.45
C GLU A 297 12.10 -9.59 -6.29
N ILE A 298 12.76 -8.79 -5.44
CA ILE A 298 13.48 -9.26 -4.24
C ILE A 298 12.49 -9.88 -3.24
N GLY A 299 11.39 -9.21 -2.92
CA GLY A 299 10.38 -9.75 -2.01
C GLY A 299 9.71 -11.02 -2.55
N ALA A 300 9.46 -11.08 -3.86
CA ALA A 300 8.94 -12.27 -4.53
C ALA A 300 9.94 -13.46 -4.48
N PHE A 301 11.24 -13.22 -4.56
CA PHE A 301 12.28 -14.24 -4.39
C PHE A 301 12.20 -14.91 -3.01
N TYR A 302 11.89 -14.14 -1.95
CA TYR A 302 11.69 -14.71 -0.61
C TYR A 302 10.30 -15.33 -0.41
N GLY A 303 9.38 -15.17 -1.36
CA GLY A 303 8.03 -15.71 -1.26
C GLY A 303 7.04 -14.82 -0.51
N PHE A 304 7.37 -13.57 -0.21
CA PHE A 304 6.47 -12.64 0.47
C PHE A 304 5.42 -12.00 -0.45
N PRO A 305 4.26 -11.57 0.08
CA PRO A 305 3.53 -10.46 -0.51
C PRO A 305 4.38 -9.20 -0.44
N VAL A 306 4.36 -8.39 -1.48
CA VAL A 306 5.22 -7.19 -1.56
C VAL A 306 4.38 -5.94 -1.64
N TYR A 307 4.65 -5.00 -0.74
CA TYR A 307 4.11 -3.65 -0.77
C TYR A 307 5.13 -2.69 -1.40
N ILE A 308 4.70 -1.89 -2.34
CA ILE A 308 5.50 -0.84 -2.97
C ILE A 308 4.74 0.47 -3.07
N ASN A 309 5.48 1.57 -3.13
CA ASN A 309 4.96 2.91 -3.37
C ASN A 309 5.13 3.29 -4.84
N VAL A 310 4.08 3.15 -5.63
CA VAL A 310 4.01 3.55 -7.05
C VAL A 310 2.68 4.22 -7.35
N GLY A 311 2.57 4.89 -8.48
CA GLY A 311 1.40 5.72 -8.75
C GLY A 311 1.40 6.99 -7.91
N LEU A 312 2.58 7.49 -7.58
CA LEU A 312 2.82 8.71 -6.83
C LEU A 312 3.34 9.82 -7.74
N THR A 313 3.36 11.06 -7.24
CA THR A 313 3.78 12.22 -8.04
C THR A 313 4.41 13.30 -7.16
N ASP A 314 5.37 14.02 -7.72
CA ASP A 314 5.94 15.23 -7.12
C ASP A 314 5.10 16.48 -7.48
N SER A 315 4.22 16.39 -8.47
CA SER A 315 3.31 17.50 -8.81
C SER A 315 2.22 17.68 -7.75
N CYS A 316 1.96 18.95 -7.41
CA CYS A 316 0.84 19.38 -6.55
C CYS A 316 -0.43 19.69 -7.35
N ALA A 317 -0.44 19.47 -8.67
CA ALA A 317 -1.53 19.81 -9.58
C ALA A 317 -1.97 18.60 -10.43
N PHE A 318 -3.15 18.70 -11.05
CA PHE A 318 -3.63 17.73 -12.02
C PHE A 318 -3.13 18.10 -13.43
N ASP A 319 -1.84 18.02 -13.62
CA ASP A 319 -1.10 18.43 -14.81
C ASP A 319 -0.48 17.22 -15.56
N PRO A 320 0.17 17.43 -16.70
CA PRO A 320 0.85 16.34 -17.41
C PRO A 320 1.88 15.60 -16.56
N GLN A 321 2.62 16.30 -15.65
CA GLN A 321 3.61 15.68 -14.77
C GLN A 321 2.93 14.64 -13.85
N ASN A 322 1.83 15.02 -13.21
CA ASN A 322 1.03 14.11 -12.39
C ASN A 322 0.62 12.85 -13.18
N GLY A 323 0.16 13.05 -14.43
CA GLY A 323 -0.31 11.96 -15.27
C GLY A 323 0.79 10.95 -15.62
N TRP A 324 1.96 11.41 -16.07
CA TRP A 324 3.02 10.48 -16.47
C TRP A 324 3.74 9.84 -15.28
N GLU A 325 4.01 10.57 -14.19
CA GLU A 325 4.66 10.02 -13.01
C GLU A 325 3.81 8.90 -12.39
N LYS A 326 2.53 9.17 -12.16
CA LYS A 326 1.61 8.16 -11.63
C LYS A 326 1.39 7.01 -12.62
N GLY A 327 1.15 7.31 -13.88
CA GLY A 327 0.82 6.30 -14.90
C GLY A 327 1.97 5.34 -15.15
N VAL A 328 3.19 5.86 -15.35
CA VAL A 328 4.37 5.04 -15.65
C VAL A 328 4.78 4.20 -14.45
N THR A 329 4.89 4.80 -13.27
CA THR A 329 5.34 4.06 -12.08
C THR A 329 4.31 3.01 -11.63
N LEU A 330 3.01 3.30 -11.73
CA LEU A 330 1.96 2.34 -11.40
C LEU A 330 1.98 1.12 -12.33
N ILE A 331 2.05 1.33 -13.64
CA ILE A 331 2.06 0.20 -14.58
C ILE A 331 3.33 -0.64 -14.44
N LEU A 332 4.51 -0.03 -14.19
CA LEU A 332 5.75 -0.74 -13.89
C LEU A 332 5.57 -1.64 -12.66
N GLY A 333 5.07 -1.09 -11.55
CA GLY A 333 4.83 -1.84 -10.32
C GLY A 333 3.83 -2.99 -10.50
N MET A 334 2.74 -2.77 -11.24
CA MET A 334 1.76 -3.83 -11.49
C MET A 334 2.30 -4.94 -12.39
N LEU A 335 3.21 -4.62 -13.32
CA LEU A 335 3.84 -5.60 -14.21
C LEU A 335 5.00 -6.34 -13.55
N SER A 336 5.60 -5.80 -12.47
CA SER A 336 6.67 -6.47 -11.70
C SER A 336 6.15 -7.66 -10.87
N GLY A 337 4.85 -7.69 -10.58
CA GLY A 337 4.23 -8.71 -9.75
C GLY A 337 4.14 -8.36 -8.27
N ALA A 338 4.33 -7.09 -7.90
CA ALA A 338 3.99 -6.61 -6.56
C ALA A 338 2.52 -6.90 -6.22
N SER A 339 2.24 -7.11 -4.96
CA SER A 339 0.91 -7.51 -4.49
C SER A 339 0.14 -6.39 -3.80
N THR A 340 0.80 -5.35 -3.34
CA THR A 340 0.14 -4.28 -2.59
C THR A 340 0.69 -2.91 -3.01
N PHE A 341 -0.22 -1.97 -3.21
CA PHE A 341 0.06 -0.64 -3.72
C PHE A 341 -0.55 0.40 -2.77
N GLY A 342 0.29 1.22 -2.15
CA GLY A 342 -0.12 2.18 -1.14
C GLY A 342 -0.34 3.59 -1.66
N HIS A 343 -0.96 4.39 -0.80
CA HIS A 343 -1.02 5.86 -0.88
C HIS A 343 -1.84 6.44 -2.03
N MET A 344 -2.89 5.73 -2.51
CA MET A 344 -3.81 6.32 -3.49
C MET A 344 -4.48 7.56 -2.89
N GLY A 345 -4.60 8.62 -3.71
CA GLY A 345 -5.19 9.89 -3.33
C GLY A 345 -4.21 10.97 -2.89
N ILE A 346 -2.88 10.70 -2.87
CA ILE A 346 -1.87 11.71 -2.50
C ILE A 346 -1.28 12.44 -3.71
N VAL A 347 -0.78 13.65 -3.45
CA VAL A 347 -0.11 14.55 -4.39
C VAL A 347 1.09 15.24 -3.72
N GLY A 348 1.99 15.81 -4.54
CA GLY A 348 3.04 16.70 -4.07
C GLY A 348 4.08 16.04 -3.18
N SER A 349 4.70 14.94 -3.60
CA SER A 349 5.74 14.25 -2.82
C SER A 349 5.29 13.91 -1.40
N ASP A 350 4.13 13.27 -1.24
CA ASP A 350 3.52 12.91 0.05
C ASP A 350 3.14 14.11 0.94
N GLN A 351 2.98 15.30 0.35
CA GLN A 351 2.66 16.50 1.13
C GLN A 351 1.16 16.63 1.44
N GLY A 352 0.28 16.01 0.65
CA GLY A 352 -1.13 16.12 0.91
C GLY A 352 -2.04 15.20 0.11
N GLY A 353 -3.28 15.11 0.55
CA GLY A 353 -4.35 14.35 -0.09
C GLY A 353 -5.28 15.22 -0.93
N SER A 354 -6.04 14.58 -1.83
CA SER A 354 -7.08 15.20 -2.64
C SER A 354 -8.17 14.19 -3.01
N LEU A 355 -9.43 14.62 -3.00
CA LEU A 355 -10.56 13.79 -3.44
C LEU A 355 -10.52 13.52 -4.94
N GLU A 356 -10.23 14.56 -5.73
CA GLU A 356 -10.08 14.40 -7.18
C GLU A 356 -8.97 13.43 -7.53
N GLN A 357 -7.84 13.50 -6.80
CA GLN A 357 -6.75 12.55 -7.02
C GLN A 357 -7.14 11.11 -6.70
N LEU A 358 -7.86 10.88 -5.62
CA LEU A 358 -8.32 9.54 -5.25
C LEU A 358 -9.19 8.92 -6.36
N VAL A 359 -10.06 9.72 -6.98
CA VAL A 359 -10.90 9.27 -8.11
C VAL A 359 -10.06 9.05 -9.37
N LEU A 360 -9.10 9.93 -9.66
CA LEU A 360 -8.16 9.77 -10.78
C LEU A 360 -7.30 8.52 -10.62
N ASP A 361 -6.80 8.25 -9.41
CA ASP A 361 -6.02 7.05 -9.13
C ASP A 361 -6.85 5.78 -9.34
N ASN A 362 -8.10 5.76 -8.88
CA ASN A 362 -9.00 4.65 -9.15
C ASN A 362 -9.22 4.42 -10.66
N GLU A 363 -9.39 5.47 -11.44
CA GLU A 363 -9.51 5.39 -12.90
C GLU A 363 -8.25 4.83 -13.54
N LEU A 364 -7.06 5.33 -13.10
CA LEU A 364 -5.75 4.88 -13.56
C LEU A 364 -5.51 3.41 -13.22
N ILE A 365 -5.88 2.95 -12.02
CA ILE A 365 -5.81 1.54 -11.63
C ILE A 365 -6.65 0.69 -12.58
N GLY A 366 -7.87 1.11 -12.90
CA GLY A 366 -8.74 0.41 -13.86
C GLY A 366 -8.11 0.30 -15.24
N PHE A 367 -7.50 1.39 -15.73
CA PHE A 367 -6.74 1.43 -16.99
C PHE A 367 -5.56 0.46 -16.96
N CYS A 368 -4.73 0.48 -15.92
CA CYS A 368 -3.58 -0.39 -15.76
C CYS A 368 -3.99 -1.87 -15.58
N LYS A 369 -5.03 -2.16 -14.80
CA LYS A 369 -5.59 -3.53 -14.66
C LYS A 369 -5.98 -4.11 -16.02
N ARG A 370 -6.51 -3.27 -16.94
CA ARG A 370 -6.83 -3.74 -18.30
C ARG A 370 -5.57 -4.12 -19.09
N ILE A 371 -4.46 -3.38 -18.95
CA ILE A 371 -3.17 -3.71 -19.57
C ILE A 371 -2.62 -5.02 -19.01
N VAL A 372 -2.56 -5.14 -17.68
CA VAL A 372 -2.03 -6.32 -16.99
C VAL A 372 -2.83 -7.60 -17.31
N ARG A 373 -4.13 -7.47 -17.52
CA ARG A 373 -4.98 -8.59 -17.96
C ARG A 373 -4.51 -9.18 -19.30
N GLY A 374 -3.88 -8.38 -20.16
CA GLY A 374 -3.38 -8.81 -21.46
C GLY A 374 -4.48 -9.20 -22.45
N CYS A 375 -4.19 -10.17 -23.31
CA CYS A 375 -5.15 -10.72 -24.27
C CYS A 375 -5.07 -12.25 -24.32
N GLU A 376 -6.20 -12.86 -24.65
CA GLU A 376 -6.29 -14.28 -24.94
C GLU A 376 -6.01 -14.51 -26.43
N VAL A 377 -5.19 -15.53 -26.72
CA VAL A 377 -4.90 -15.98 -28.08
C VAL A 377 -5.24 -17.46 -28.15
N ASN A 378 -6.40 -17.79 -28.69
CA ASN A 378 -6.91 -19.14 -28.87
C ASN A 378 -7.88 -19.19 -30.04
N GLU A 379 -8.31 -20.39 -30.46
CA GLU A 379 -9.20 -20.60 -31.60
C GLU A 379 -10.49 -19.75 -31.49
N LYS A 380 -11.09 -19.65 -30.30
CA LYS A 380 -12.32 -18.86 -30.10
C LYS A 380 -12.11 -17.35 -30.25
N SER A 381 -10.94 -16.84 -29.78
CA SER A 381 -10.63 -15.40 -29.86
C SER A 381 -10.13 -14.98 -31.26
N MET A 382 -9.76 -15.92 -32.09
CA MET A 382 -9.24 -15.70 -33.45
C MET A 382 -10.14 -16.33 -34.54
N ASP A 383 -11.39 -16.65 -34.23
CA ASP A 383 -12.30 -17.35 -35.14
C ASP A 383 -12.49 -16.58 -36.45
N PRO A 384 -12.03 -17.13 -37.61
CA PRO A 384 -12.16 -16.47 -38.88
C PRO A 384 -13.63 -16.28 -39.33
N ALA A 385 -14.55 -17.12 -38.83
CA ALA A 385 -15.96 -17.01 -39.18
C ALA A 385 -16.57 -15.68 -38.75
N ILE A 386 -16.10 -15.11 -37.63
CA ILE A 386 -16.51 -13.76 -37.15
C ILE A 386 -16.06 -12.68 -38.12
N VAL A 387 -14.87 -12.83 -38.72
CA VAL A 387 -14.35 -11.89 -39.72
C VAL A 387 -15.18 -11.96 -41.01
N GLU A 388 -15.49 -13.18 -41.46
CA GLU A 388 -16.35 -13.43 -42.63
C GLU A 388 -17.75 -12.82 -42.44
N GLU A 389 -18.35 -13.03 -41.28
CA GLU A 389 -19.65 -12.45 -40.91
C GLU A 389 -19.60 -10.90 -40.92
N GLY A 390 -18.59 -10.29 -40.30
CA GLY A 390 -18.42 -8.84 -40.29
C GLY A 390 -18.22 -8.22 -41.67
N ILE A 391 -17.50 -8.92 -42.58
CA ILE A 391 -17.35 -8.50 -43.98
C ILE A 391 -18.70 -8.56 -44.70
N ARG A 392 -19.44 -9.64 -44.54
CA ARG A 392 -20.77 -9.82 -45.15
C ARG A 392 -21.76 -8.74 -44.70
N GLU A 393 -21.78 -8.44 -43.40
CA GLU A 393 -22.65 -7.41 -42.81
C GLU A 393 -22.13 -5.97 -43.01
N GLY A 394 -20.91 -5.78 -43.49
CA GLY A 394 -20.27 -4.48 -43.68
C GLY A 394 -19.89 -3.77 -42.36
N SER A 395 -20.09 -4.41 -41.21
CA SER A 395 -19.78 -3.87 -39.88
C SER A 395 -19.76 -4.98 -38.83
N PHE A 396 -18.92 -4.80 -37.79
CA PHE A 396 -18.91 -5.67 -36.62
C PHE A 396 -19.81 -5.19 -35.46
N LEU A 397 -20.37 -3.96 -35.57
CA LEU A 397 -21.08 -3.32 -34.43
C LEU A 397 -22.32 -4.09 -33.97
N ALA A 398 -23.07 -4.66 -34.89
CA ALA A 398 -24.33 -5.36 -34.60
C ALA A 398 -24.18 -6.87 -34.43
N LEU A 399 -22.97 -7.43 -34.57
CA LEU A 399 -22.75 -8.85 -34.42
C LEU A 399 -22.94 -9.29 -32.95
N ASP A 400 -23.54 -10.46 -32.74
CA ASP A 400 -23.69 -11.08 -31.41
C ASP A 400 -22.35 -11.20 -30.69
N HIS A 401 -21.27 -11.49 -31.43
CA HIS A 401 -19.91 -11.49 -30.90
C HIS A 401 -19.54 -10.14 -30.26
N THR A 402 -19.76 -9.03 -30.93
CA THR A 402 -19.44 -7.70 -30.40
C THR A 402 -20.30 -7.36 -29.20
N VAL A 403 -21.61 -7.59 -29.28
CA VAL A 403 -22.55 -7.36 -28.16
C VAL A 403 -22.12 -8.14 -26.90
N ARG A 404 -21.74 -9.41 -27.07
CA ARG A 404 -21.35 -10.30 -25.99
C ARG A 404 -20.01 -9.90 -25.36
N PHE A 405 -19.00 -9.58 -26.16
CA PHE A 405 -17.63 -9.42 -25.68
C PHE A 405 -17.18 -7.98 -25.46
N MET A 406 -17.88 -6.98 -25.96
CA MET A 406 -17.47 -5.57 -25.88
C MET A 406 -17.17 -5.14 -24.43
N ARG A 407 -18.11 -5.39 -23.50
CA ARG A 407 -17.94 -4.99 -22.08
C ARG A 407 -16.87 -5.81 -21.35
N GLU A 408 -16.64 -7.03 -21.77
CA GLU A 408 -15.66 -7.91 -21.15
C GLU A 408 -14.23 -7.63 -21.64
N LYS A 409 -14.07 -7.41 -22.96
CA LYS A 409 -12.76 -7.29 -23.59
C LYS A 409 -12.25 -5.85 -23.67
N LEU A 410 -13.14 -4.87 -23.70
CA LEU A 410 -12.77 -3.46 -23.74
C LEU A 410 -12.89 -2.81 -22.35
N TRP A 411 -11.92 -1.99 -22.01
CA TRP A 411 -12.01 -1.17 -20.80
C TRP A 411 -12.97 0.01 -21.04
N MET A 412 -13.93 0.16 -20.16
CA MET A 412 -14.90 1.28 -20.17
C MET A 412 -14.49 2.27 -19.09
N PRO A 413 -14.09 3.49 -19.45
CA PRO A 413 -13.71 4.51 -18.48
C PRO A 413 -14.90 4.98 -17.64
N SER A 414 -14.62 5.33 -16.38
CA SER A 414 -15.60 5.97 -15.49
C SER A 414 -15.59 7.49 -15.60
N CYS A 415 -14.40 8.08 -15.81
CA CYS A 415 -14.23 9.54 -15.92
C CYS A 415 -13.29 9.96 -17.05
N SER A 416 -12.47 9.08 -17.63
CA SER A 416 -11.62 9.43 -18.76
C SER A 416 -12.45 9.83 -19.98
N PHE A 417 -12.08 10.95 -20.61
CA PHE A 417 -12.79 11.45 -21.78
C PHE A 417 -12.50 10.60 -23.02
N ARG A 418 -13.56 10.23 -23.73
CA ARG A 418 -13.51 9.60 -25.06
C ARG A 418 -14.62 10.20 -25.93
N GLY A 419 -14.25 10.82 -27.00
CA GLY A 419 -15.24 11.40 -27.92
C GLY A 419 -14.67 12.55 -28.74
N THR A 420 -15.55 13.24 -29.47
CA THR A 420 -15.22 14.46 -30.19
C THR A 420 -15.09 15.63 -29.24
N PHE A 421 -14.19 16.55 -29.55
CA PHE A 421 -13.97 17.77 -28.76
C PHE A 421 -15.28 18.53 -28.53
N ARG A 422 -15.52 18.93 -27.27
CA ARG A 422 -16.56 19.86 -26.87
C ARG A 422 -15.95 20.85 -25.88
N GLU A 423 -16.27 22.11 -26.03
CA GLU A 423 -15.77 23.17 -25.15
C GLU A 423 -16.22 22.92 -23.69
N GLY A 424 -15.29 23.07 -22.76
CA GLY A 424 -15.52 22.86 -21.33
C GLY A 424 -15.52 21.40 -20.88
N GLU A 425 -15.47 20.42 -21.79
CA GLU A 425 -15.35 19.00 -21.43
C GLU A 425 -13.89 18.61 -21.12
N GLY A 426 -13.72 17.72 -20.13
CA GLY A 426 -12.43 17.22 -19.73
C GLY A 426 -12.53 16.26 -18.54
N ILE A 427 -11.43 15.58 -18.25
CA ILE A 427 -11.40 14.54 -17.22
C ILE A 427 -11.81 15.07 -15.84
N LEU A 428 -11.40 16.29 -15.45
CA LEU A 428 -11.71 16.84 -14.13
C LEU A 428 -13.21 17.15 -13.96
N LEU A 429 -13.91 17.57 -15.03
CA LEU A 429 -15.35 17.73 -14.98
C LEU A 429 -16.06 16.39 -14.75
N ASN A 430 -15.59 15.34 -15.44
CA ASN A 430 -16.12 13.99 -15.29
C ASN A 430 -15.82 13.42 -13.89
N VAL A 431 -14.62 13.64 -13.34
CA VAL A 431 -14.26 13.30 -11.97
C VAL A 431 -15.22 13.92 -10.97
N ARG A 432 -15.43 15.24 -11.04
CA ARG A 432 -16.35 15.96 -10.15
C ARG A 432 -17.81 15.48 -10.30
N THR A 433 -18.20 15.14 -11.52
CA THR A 433 -19.54 14.58 -11.80
C THR A 433 -19.67 13.18 -11.17
N LEU A 434 -18.63 12.33 -11.28
CA LEU A 434 -18.60 11.02 -10.64
C LEU A 434 -18.61 11.14 -9.12
N MET A 435 -17.84 12.07 -8.55
CA MET A 435 -17.86 12.35 -7.10
C MET A 435 -19.26 12.68 -6.60
N LYS A 436 -19.97 13.58 -7.29
CA LYS A 436 -21.37 13.92 -6.94
C LYS A 436 -22.29 12.71 -6.96
N LYS A 437 -22.14 11.82 -7.95
CA LYS A 437 -22.92 10.57 -8.02
C LYS A 437 -22.60 9.64 -6.85
N ILE A 438 -21.29 9.48 -6.51
CA ILE A 438 -20.86 8.63 -5.40
C ILE A 438 -21.38 9.17 -4.07
N PHE A 439 -21.29 10.49 -3.82
CA PHE A 439 -21.79 11.09 -2.57
C PHE A 439 -23.30 10.98 -2.38
N ALA A 440 -24.05 10.71 -3.44
CA ALA A 440 -25.48 10.41 -3.35
C ALA A 440 -25.78 8.95 -2.95
N LEU A 441 -24.78 8.06 -2.93
CA LEU A 441 -24.96 6.67 -2.54
C LEU A 441 -24.89 6.54 -1.00
N PRO A 442 -25.67 5.62 -0.40
CA PRO A 442 -25.61 5.39 1.05
C PRO A 442 -24.32 4.68 1.44
N LEU A 443 -23.78 5.00 2.62
CA LEU A 443 -22.71 4.24 3.25
C LEU A 443 -23.29 3.09 4.09
N PRO A 444 -22.58 1.97 4.22
CA PRO A 444 -22.92 0.90 5.14
C PRO A 444 -22.49 1.30 6.56
N LEU A 445 -23.20 2.26 7.16
CA LEU A 445 -22.85 2.74 8.50
C LEU A 445 -22.94 1.60 9.53
N LEU A 446 -22.04 1.65 10.51
CA LEU A 446 -22.09 0.77 11.67
C LEU A 446 -23.42 1.01 12.43
N ASP A 447 -23.97 -0.01 13.04
CA ASP A 447 -25.19 0.11 13.83
C ASP A 447 -25.01 1.04 15.05
N LYS A 448 -26.10 1.57 15.56
CA LYS A 448 -26.07 2.59 16.62
C LYS A 448 -25.50 2.07 17.94
N GLU A 449 -25.66 0.80 18.24
CA GLU A 449 -25.17 0.18 19.47
C GLU A 449 -23.65 0.08 19.44
N ALA A 450 -23.09 -0.41 18.35
CA ALA A 450 -21.64 -0.49 18.16
C ALA A 450 -21.00 0.92 18.06
N VAL A 451 -21.65 1.89 17.42
CA VAL A 451 -21.20 3.30 17.44
C VAL A 451 -21.16 3.83 18.87
N HIS A 452 -22.21 3.57 19.67
CA HIS A 452 -22.25 3.98 21.08
C HIS A 452 -21.12 3.32 21.91
N ALA A 453 -20.84 2.05 21.66
CA ALA A 453 -19.74 1.34 22.33
C ALA A 453 -18.37 1.96 21.98
N LEU A 454 -18.12 2.30 20.70
CA LEU A 454 -16.90 3.00 20.27
C LEU A 454 -16.80 4.40 20.92
N ASP A 455 -17.90 5.13 21.03
CA ASP A 455 -17.92 6.46 21.66
C ASP A 455 -17.68 6.41 23.16
N THR A 456 -18.21 5.39 23.84
CA THR A 456 -17.99 5.16 25.27
C THR A 456 -16.53 4.80 25.52
N PHE A 457 -15.97 3.88 24.74
CA PHE A 457 -14.55 3.48 24.79
C PHE A 457 -13.63 4.71 24.70
N LEU A 458 -13.88 5.60 23.73
CA LEU A 458 -13.08 6.82 23.56
C LEU A 458 -13.20 7.80 24.71
N LYS A 459 -14.37 7.93 25.35
CA LYS A 459 -14.60 8.81 26.49
C LYS A 459 -13.92 8.32 27.77
N GLU A 460 -13.86 7.02 27.96
CA GLU A 460 -13.23 6.37 29.13
C GLU A 460 -11.70 6.36 29.05
N GLY A 461 -11.14 6.87 27.96
CA GLY A 461 -9.70 7.03 27.78
C GLY A 461 -9.04 5.93 26.96
N GLY A 462 -9.83 4.95 26.51
CA GLY A 462 -9.42 3.85 25.62
C GLY A 462 -8.45 2.88 26.24
#